data_97b09836aaf20ce2cc7d957b3a8864de
#
_entry.id   97b09836aaf20ce2cc7d957b3a8864de
#
_cell.length_a   1.000
_cell.length_b   1.000
_cell.length_c   1.000
_cell.angle_alpha   90.00
_cell.angle_beta   90.00
_cell.angle_gamma   90.00
#
_symmetry.space_group_name_H-M   'P 1'
#
loop_
_entity.id
_entity.type
_entity.pdbx_description
1 polymer ?
#
loop_
_entity_poly.entity_id
_entity_poly.type
_entity_poly.pdbx_seq_one_letter_code
_entity_poly.pdbx_strand_id
1 'polypeptide(L)'
;PHIKICRTRQKTIAKLGGLCYNNKNILILDRGEGLMAKNKLVTPVVKWVGGKRQLLEEITQRLPKRVTTYCEPFLGGGAVLFSLQPKNAIVNDLNADLMLVYEVIRDNVELLIASLEKHENTSEYFYSIRDLDRDKDAYREMSAIDRASRIIYLNKTCYNGLFRVNSSGEFNSPFGYYKNPNIVNASVLRAVSKYLTANHVQLFHMDFEEVLRQVPRGAFVYLDPPYDPVSDTASFTGYNRGGFGREEQERLKHCCDGLTARGVRFLLSNSSTLFIQNLYAGYTVETVHAKRAVNSDASKRGAVEEVLIRNYGT
;
A
#
# COMPACT_ATOMS: atom_id res chain seq x y z
N PRO A 1 -47.84 2.71 -4.00
CA PRO A 1 -46.46 2.23 -3.97
C PRO A 1 -46.39 0.95 -3.17
N HIS A 2 -46.23 -0.19 -3.86
CA HIS A 2 -46.23 -1.50 -3.24
C HIS A 2 -44.84 -1.85 -2.70
N ILE A 3 -44.79 -2.16 -1.40
CA ILE A 3 -43.58 -2.69 -0.75
C ILE A 3 -43.52 -4.20 -1.04
N LYS A 4 -42.52 -4.63 -1.83
CA LYS A 4 -42.16 -6.05 -1.96
C LYS A 4 -41.18 -6.45 -0.87
N ILE A 5 -41.66 -7.27 0.08
CA ILE A 5 -40.81 -7.87 1.12
C ILE A 5 -40.30 -9.21 0.60
N CYS A 6 -39.01 -9.33 0.39
CA CYS A 6 -38.36 -10.58 0.04
C CYS A 6 -37.77 -11.20 1.32
N ARG A 7 -38.39 -12.30 1.82
CA ARG A 7 -37.90 -13.06 2.98
C ARG A 7 -36.93 -14.14 2.49
N THR A 8 -35.66 -13.97 2.73
CA THR A 8 -34.69 -15.06 2.80
C THR A 8 -34.21 -15.18 4.24
N ARG A 9 -34.09 -16.44 4.71
CA ARG A 9 -33.77 -16.77 6.11
C ARG A 9 -32.51 -16.01 6.56
N GLN A 10 -32.64 -15.26 7.67
CA GLN A 10 -31.62 -14.55 8.43
C GLN A 10 -31.07 -13.26 7.79
N LYS A 11 -31.82 -12.20 7.82
CA LYS A 11 -31.54 -10.76 7.99
C LYS A 11 -32.47 -9.93 7.13
N THR A 12 -33.30 -9.13 7.82
CA THR A 12 -34.20 -8.17 7.16
C THR A 12 -33.39 -7.06 6.51
N ILE A 13 -33.52 -6.90 5.20
CA ILE A 13 -32.95 -5.77 4.45
C ILE A 13 -34.12 -4.89 4.02
N ALA A 14 -34.15 -3.65 4.49
CA ALA A 14 -35.12 -2.66 4.02
C ALA A 14 -34.53 -1.86 2.87
N LYS A 15 -35.27 -1.74 1.77
CA LYS A 15 -34.90 -0.96 0.58
C LYS A 15 -35.78 0.29 0.52
N LEU A 16 -35.20 1.46 0.72
CA LEU A 16 -35.84 2.74 0.47
C LEU A 16 -34.92 3.58 -0.43
N GLY A 17 -35.39 3.88 -1.62
CA GLY A 17 -34.75 4.88 -2.47
C GLY A 17 -33.32 4.60 -2.94
N GLY A 18 -32.98 3.34 -3.32
CA GLY A 18 -31.64 3.03 -3.92
C GLY A 18 -30.48 2.86 -2.95
N LEU A 19 -30.72 2.86 -1.63
CA LEU A 19 -29.71 2.69 -0.59
C LEU A 19 -29.96 1.38 0.18
N CYS A 20 -28.95 0.50 0.26
CA CYS A 20 -28.98 -0.70 1.10
C CYS A 20 -28.13 -0.48 2.35
N TYR A 21 -28.70 -0.67 3.53
CA TYR A 21 -27.99 -0.60 4.81
C TYR A 21 -27.73 -2.00 5.37
N ASN A 22 -26.54 -2.24 5.85
CA ASN A 22 -26.19 -3.40 6.65
C ASN A 22 -25.84 -2.93 8.08
N ASN A 23 -26.23 -3.73 9.10
CA ASN A 23 -26.13 -3.42 10.53
C ASN A 23 -24.70 -3.17 11.08
N LYS A 24 -23.72 -2.89 10.23
CA LYS A 24 -22.35 -2.52 10.58
C LYS A 24 -21.88 -1.24 9.87
N ASN A 25 -22.73 -0.21 9.77
CA ASN A 25 -22.37 1.15 9.30
C ASN A 25 -21.41 1.23 8.09
N ILE A 26 -21.54 0.32 7.12
CA ILE A 26 -20.79 0.41 5.87
C ILE A 26 -21.71 0.98 4.80
N LEU A 27 -21.49 2.23 4.42
CA LEU A 27 -22.18 2.85 3.30
C LEU A 27 -21.66 2.24 1.99
N ILE A 28 -22.45 1.39 1.36
CA ILE A 28 -22.12 0.80 0.06
C ILE A 28 -22.75 1.69 -1.01
N LEU A 29 -21.93 2.33 -1.82
CA LEU A 29 -22.37 3.18 -2.93
C LEU A 29 -22.95 2.30 -4.04
N ASP A 30 -24.28 2.31 -4.19
CA ASP A 30 -24.98 1.63 -5.29
C ASP A 30 -25.01 2.57 -6.53
N ARG A 31 -24.40 2.15 -7.61
CA ARG A 31 -24.63 2.65 -8.97
C ARG A 31 -25.09 1.47 -9.82
N GLY A 32 -26.39 1.15 -9.83
CA GLY A 32 -27.09 0.42 -10.90
C GLY A 32 -26.47 -0.85 -11.52
N GLU A 33 -25.25 -1.17 -11.21
CA GLU A 33 -24.54 -2.38 -11.62
C GLU A 33 -24.23 -3.17 -10.34
N GLY A 34 -24.62 -4.44 -10.31
CA GLY A 34 -24.58 -5.30 -9.14
C GLY A 34 -23.26 -5.21 -8.37
N LEU A 35 -23.36 -4.97 -7.06
CA LEU A 35 -22.23 -4.98 -6.11
C LEU A 35 -21.45 -6.29 -6.27
N MET A 36 -20.34 -6.27 -6.97
CA MET A 36 -19.38 -7.36 -6.85
C MET A 36 -18.74 -7.26 -5.47
N ALA A 37 -18.99 -8.26 -4.62
CA ALA A 37 -18.36 -8.37 -3.32
C ALA A 37 -16.84 -8.33 -3.50
N LYS A 38 -16.13 -7.49 -2.70
CA LYS A 38 -14.67 -7.41 -2.73
C LYS A 38 -14.08 -8.82 -2.61
N ASN A 39 -13.12 -9.14 -3.45
CA ASN A 39 -12.42 -10.43 -3.38
C ASN A 39 -11.48 -10.43 -2.17
N LYS A 40 -11.75 -11.28 -1.19
CA LYS A 40 -10.96 -11.40 0.05
C LYS A 40 -9.52 -11.91 -0.19
N LEU A 41 -9.25 -12.52 -1.32
CA LEU A 41 -7.91 -12.97 -1.71
C LEU A 41 -7.04 -11.84 -2.28
N VAL A 42 -7.63 -10.71 -2.67
CA VAL A 42 -6.87 -9.53 -3.12
C VAL A 42 -6.28 -8.85 -1.88
N THR A 43 -5.04 -9.22 -1.57
CA THR A 43 -4.29 -8.75 -0.39
C THR A 43 -2.83 -8.49 -0.76
N PRO A 44 -2.08 -7.72 0.06
CA PRO A 44 -0.65 -7.51 -0.16
C PRO A 44 0.13 -8.80 -0.37
N VAL A 45 0.88 -8.86 -1.48
CA VAL A 45 1.73 -10.01 -1.84
C VAL A 45 3.03 -9.98 -1.04
N VAL A 46 3.61 -8.81 -0.88
CA VAL A 46 4.85 -8.58 -0.13
C VAL A 46 4.57 -7.84 1.17
N LYS A 47 5.39 -8.09 2.17
CA LYS A 47 5.41 -7.33 3.41
C LYS A 47 6.30 -6.12 3.19
N TRP A 48 5.75 -4.93 3.33
CA TRP A 48 6.50 -3.69 3.13
C TRP A 48 6.51 -2.84 4.40
N VAL A 49 7.60 -2.10 4.61
CA VAL A 49 7.74 -1.24 5.80
C VAL A 49 6.68 -0.14 5.75
N GLY A 50 6.12 0.22 6.89
CA GLY A 50 5.04 1.22 6.96
C GLY A 50 3.64 0.68 6.61
N GLY A 51 3.47 -0.65 6.47
CA GLY A 51 2.19 -1.24 6.05
C GLY A 51 1.00 -0.82 6.92
N LYS A 52 -0.06 -0.27 6.31
CA LYS A 52 -1.19 0.42 6.93
C LYS A 52 -2.33 -0.47 7.41
N ARG A 53 -2.10 -1.78 7.61
CA ARG A 53 -3.18 -2.70 8.03
C ARG A 53 -3.91 -2.27 9.29
N GLN A 54 -3.22 -1.64 10.23
CA GLN A 54 -3.80 -1.20 11.51
C GLN A 54 -4.61 0.08 11.37
N LEU A 55 -4.29 0.93 10.40
CA LEU A 55 -5.00 2.16 10.10
C LEU A 55 -6.09 2.03 9.04
N LEU A 56 -6.29 0.83 8.46
CA LEU A 56 -7.26 0.64 7.37
C LEU A 56 -8.68 1.05 7.78
N GLU A 57 -9.07 0.80 9.02
CA GLU A 57 -10.39 1.18 9.53
C GLU A 57 -10.51 2.70 9.60
N GLU A 58 -9.53 3.38 10.21
CA GLU A 58 -9.46 4.85 10.33
C GLU A 58 -9.43 5.54 8.96
N ILE A 59 -8.64 4.99 8.03
CA ILE A 59 -8.57 5.48 6.64
C ILE A 59 -9.93 5.29 5.96
N THR A 60 -10.54 4.10 6.09
CA THR A 60 -11.80 3.77 5.42
C THR A 60 -12.97 4.63 5.90
N GLN A 61 -13.03 4.94 7.19
CA GLN A 61 -14.07 5.82 7.77
C GLN A 61 -14.00 7.26 7.27
N ARG A 62 -12.81 7.71 6.84
CA ARG A 62 -12.55 9.06 6.34
C ARG A 62 -12.60 9.18 4.82
N LEU A 63 -12.89 8.10 4.10
CA LEU A 63 -13.00 8.17 2.65
C LEU A 63 -14.15 9.09 2.22
N PRO A 64 -13.98 9.86 1.14
CA PRO A 64 -15.07 10.66 0.61
C PRO A 64 -16.18 9.76 0.05
N LYS A 65 -17.43 10.20 0.15
CA LYS A 65 -18.64 9.45 -0.29
C LYS A 65 -18.59 9.00 -1.75
N ARG A 66 -17.86 9.70 -2.60
CA ARG A 66 -17.69 9.37 -4.02
C ARG A 66 -16.23 9.47 -4.42
N VAL A 67 -15.71 8.41 -4.98
CA VAL A 67 -14.36 8.33 -5.55
C VAL A 67 -14.51 7.90 -7.01
N THR A 68 -14.12 8.75 -7.95
CA THR A 68 -14.13 8.43 -9.39
C THR A 68 -12.85 7.74 -9.81
N THR A 69 -11.73 8.28 -9.33
CA THR A 69 -10.38 7.76 -9.54
C THR A 69 -9.65 7.78 -8.20
N TYR A 70 -9.06 6.68 -7.85
CA TYR A 70 -8.18 6.54 -6.68
C TYR A 70 -6.73 6.77 -7.09
N CYS A 71 -5.94 7.45 -6.27
CA CYS A 71 -4.50 7.58 -6.50
C CYS A 71 -3.72 7.26 -5.22
N GLU A 72 -2.64 6.47 -5.34
CA GLU A 72 -1.74 6.11 -4.25
C GLU A 72 -0.28 6.23 -4.72
N PRO A 73 0.36 7.43 -4.59
CA PRO A 73 1.71 7.70 -5.10
C PRO A 73 2.82 7.01 -4.32
N PHE A 74 2.55 6.54 -3.12
CA PHE A 74 3.45 5.80 -2.22
C PHE A 74 2.81 4.44 -1.92
N LEU A 75 2.82 3.52 -2.91
CA LEU A 75 2.04 2.28 -2.87
C LEU A 75 2.53 1.30 -1.80
N GLY A 76 3.85 1.15 -1.67
CA GLY A 76 4.41 0.15 -0.79
C GLY A 76 3.81 -1.24 -1.03
N GLY A 77 3.37 -1.90 0.03
CA GLY A 77 2.70 -3.20 -0.05
C GLY A 77 1.27 -3.17 -0.60
N GLY A 78 0.71 -2.00 -0.95
CA GLY A 78 -0.63 -1.85 -1.52
C GLY A 78 -1.77 -2.15 -0.54
N ALA A 79 -1.55 -1.97 0.77
CA ALA A 79 -2.55 -2.34 1.78
C ALA A 79 -3.88 -1.61 1.61
N VAL A 80 -3.84 -0.31 1.28
CA VAL A 80 -5.04 0.50 1.07
C VAL A 80 -5.68 0.20 -0.27
N LEU A 81 -4.91 0.16 -1.36
CA LEU A 81 -5.36 -0.23 -2.70
C LEU A 81 -6.14 -1.55 -2.67
N PHE A 82 -5.53 -2.61 -2.12
CA PHE A 82 -6.13 -3.94 -2.11
C PHE A 82 -7.30 -4.08 -1.13
N SER A 83 -7.35 -3.26 -0.09
CA SER A 83 -8.51 -3.17 0.79
C SER A 83 -9.70 -2.48 0.12
N LEU A 84 -9.45 -1.44 -0.66
CA LEU A 84 -10.48 -0.64 -1.33
C LEU A 84 -10.92 -1.27 -2.66
N GLN A 85 -10.02 -1.86 -3.41
CA GLN A 85 -10.22 -2.44 -4.75
C GLN A 85 -10.97 -1.48 -5.69
N PRO A 86 -10.46 -0.25 -5.88
CA PRO A 86 -11.09 0.70 -6.78
C PRO A 86 -11.04 0.22 -8.24
N LYS A 87 -12.10 0.53 -9.04
CA LYS A 87 -12.15 0.18 -10.46
C LYS A 87 -11.18 1.02 -11.31
N ASN A 88 -10.94 2.27 -10.91
CA ASN A 88 -10.00 3.17 -11.59
C ASN A 88 -8.95 3.61 -10.56
N ALA A 89 -7.70 3.27 -10.80
CA ALA A 89 -6.60 3.62 -9.90
C ALA A 89 -5.35 4.06 -10.67
N ILE A 90 -4.64 5.02 -10.08
CA ILE A 90 -3.31 5.45 -10.45
C ILE A 90 -2.43 5.12 -9.24
N VAL A 91 -1.49 4.19 -9.38
CA VAL A 91 -0.62 3.78 -8.29
C VAL A 91 0.84 3.87 -8.70
N ASN A 92 1.67 4.25 -7.75
CA ASN A 92 3.08 4.50 -7.98
C ASN A 92 3.91 4.15 -6.75
N ASP A 93 5.14 3.79 -6.98
CA ASP A 93 6.19 3.79 -5.95
C ASP A 93 7.53 4.15 -6.59
N LEU A 94 8.39 4.84 -5.84
CA LEU A 94 9.73 5.18 -6.32
C LEU A 94 10.65 3.95 -6.36
N ASN A 95 10.26 2.84 -5.73
CA ASN A 95 11.02 1.61 -5.75
C ASN A 95 10.70 0.80 -7.03
N ALA A 96 11.63 0.83 -7.99
CA ALA A 96 11.52 0.14 -9.27
C ALA A 96 11.29 -1.37 -9.12
N ASP A 97 11.98 -2.00 -8.19
CA ASP A 97 11.89 -3.44 -7.95
C ASP A 97 10.50 -3.82 -7.42
N LEU A 98 9.93 -2.99 -6.56
CA LEU A 98 8.57 -3.19 -6.07
C LEU A 98 7.53 -3.06 -7.19
N MET A 99 7.66 -2.03 -8.03
CA MET A 99 6.75 -1.83 -9.16
C MET A 99 6.90 -2.93 -10.20
N LEU A 100 8.11 -3.42 -10.46
CA LEU A 100 8.36 -4.60 -11.29
C LEU A 100 7.60 -5.84 -10.79
N VAL A 101 7.55 -6.06 -9.46
CA VAL A 101 6.77 -7.17 -8.88
C VAL A 101 5.29 -7.04 -9.26
N TYR A 102 4.70 -5.85 -9.16
CA TYR A 102 3.29 -5.65 -9.51
C TYR A 102 3.02 -5.77 -11.02
N GLU A 103 3.93 -5.30 -11.86
CA GLU A 103 3.86 -5.46 -13.31
C GLU A 103 3.90 -6.94 -13.72
N VAL A 104 4.85 -7.71 -13.16
CA VAL A 104 4.95 -9.15 -13.42
C VAL A 104 3.74 -9.92 -12.89
N ILE A 105 3.20 -9.55 -11.73
CA ILE A 105 1.95 -10.14 -11.22
C ILE A 105 0.79 -9.84 -12.18
N ARG A 106 0.70 -8.62 -12.71
CA ARG A 106 -0.35 -8.25 -13.66
C ARG A 106 -0.25 -9.04 -14.96
N ASP A 107 0.94 -9.13 -15.54
CA ASP A 107 1.13 -9.54 -16.93
C ASP A 107 1.56 -11.00 -17.10
N ASN A 108 2.24 -11.60 -16.10
CA ASN A 108 2.92 -12.89 -16.20
C ASN A 108 2.75 -13.77 -14.95
N VAL A 109 1.59 -13.77 -14.32
CA VAL A 109 1.38 -14.41 -13.00
C VAL A 109 1.70 -15.90 -12.97
N GLU A 110 1.37 -16.66 -14.01
CA GLU A 110 1.65 -18.10 -14.03
C GLU A 110 3.14 -18.41 -14.18
N LEU A 111 3.86 -17.63 -14.99
CA LEU A 111 5.32 -17.76 -15.10
C LEU A 111 6.02 -17.36 -13.79
N LEU A 112 5.50 -16.34 -13.11
CA LEU A 112 5.98 -15.93 -11.78
C LEU A 112 5.76 -17.05 -10.75
N ILE A 113 4.58 -17.69 -10.73
CA ILE A 113 4.28 -18.80 -9.84
C ILE A 113 5.26 -19.96 -10.12
N ALA A 114 5.47 -20.35 -11.38
CA ALA A 114 6.39 -21.40 -11.76
C ALA A 114 7.85 -21.06 -11.40
N SER A 115 8.26 -19.79 -11.45
CA SER A 115 9.59 -19.35 -10.99
C SER A 115 9.70 -19.43 -9.46
N LEU A 116 8.65 -19.00 -8.72
CA LEU A 116 8.62 -19.06 -7.26
C LEU A 116 8.66 -20.50 -6.71
N GLU A 117 8.08 -21.48 -7.43
CA GLU A 117 8.07 -22.90 -7.05
C GLU A 117 9.46 -23.55 -7.07
N LYS A 118 10.44 -22.94 -7.75
CA LYS A 118 11.82 -23.42 -7.82
C LYS A 118 12.66 -23.04 -6.61
N HIS A 119 12.21 -22.10 -5.79
CA HIS A 119 12.98 -21.61 -4.65
C HIS A 119 12.97 -22.58 -3.48
N GLU A 120 14.12 -22.73 -2.85
CA GLU A 120 14.33 -23.56 -1.67
C GLU A 120 14.41 -22.72 -0.39
N ASN A 121 13.93 -23.29 0.72
CA ASN A 121 13.98 -22.63 2.03
C ASN A 121 15.20 -23.11 2.84
N THR A 122 16.40 -22.89 2.33
CA THR A 122 17.67 -23.15 3.03
C THR A 122 18.49 -21.87 3.16
N SER A 123 19.37 -21.82 4.17
CA SER A 123 20.24 -20.65 4.38
C SER A 123 21.18 -20.43 3.22
N GLU A 124 21.81 -21.49 2.71
CA GLU A 124 22.77 -21.43 1.60
C GLU A 124 22.10 -20.91 0.33
N TYR A 125 20.95 -21.47 -0.01
CA TYR A 125 20.18 -21.02 -1.18
C TYR A 125 19.71 -19.56 -1.02
N PHE A 126 19.27 -19.18 0.19
CA PHE A 126 18.86 -17.80 0.44
C PHE A 126 20.00 -16.82 0.16
N TYR A 127 21.21 -17.08 0.65
CA TYR A 127 22.34 -16.18 0.43
C TYR A 127 22.79 -16.17 -1.03
N SER A 128 22.72 -17.29 -1.77
CA SER A 128 23.02 -17.30 -3.20
C SER A 128 22.03 -16.42 -3.99
N ILE A 129 20.72 -16.51 -3.69
CA ILE A 129 19.70 -15.67 -4.32
C ILE A 129 19.81 -14.22 -3.88
N ARG A 130 20.14 -13.97 -2.59
CA ARG A 130 20.35 -12.62 -2.08
C ARG A 130 21.47 -11.91 -2.81
N ASP A 131 22.57 -12.59 -3.02
CA ASP A 131 23.81 -11.99 -3.53
C ASP A 131 23.80 -11.81 -5.06
N LEU A 132 22.75 -12.20 -5.78
CA LEU A 132 22.60 -11.96 -7.23
C LEU A 132 22.64 -10.45 -7.60
N ASP A 133 22.26 -9.54 -6.72
CA ASP A 133 22.31 -8.10 -6.97
C ASP A 133 23.69 -7.47 -6.70
N ARG A 134 24.72 -8.25 -6.32
CA ARG A 134 26.10 -7.79 -6.18
C ARG A 134 26.77 -7.56 -7.52
N ASP A 135 26.46 -8.41 -8.51
CA ASP A 135 26.81 -8.18 -9.91
C ASP A 135 25.67 -7.40 -10.58
N LYS A 136 25.86 -6.07 -10.69
CA LYS A 136 24.82 -5.18 -11.22
C LYS A 136 24.50 -5.43 -12.69
N ASP A 137 25.50 -5.85 -13.47
CA ASP A 137 25.32 -6.07 -14.90
C ASP A 137 24.60 -7.40 -15.13
N ALA A 138 25.04 -8.49 -14.49
CA ALA A 138 24.33 -9.77 -14.52
C ALA A 138 22.89 -9.61 -13.98
N TYR A 139 22.68 -8.84 -12.93
CA TYR A 139 21.33 -8.62 -12.38
C TYR A 139 20.41 -7.87 -13.37
N ARG A 140 20.91 -6.90 -14.12
CA ARG A 140 20.14 -6.20 -15.17
C ARG A 140 19.75 -7.10 -16.32
N GLU A 141 20.59 -8.09 -16.68
CA GLU A 141 20.32 -9.06 -17.73
C GLU A 141 19.31 -10.14 -17.32
N MET A 142 19.02 -10.28 -16.01
CA MET A 142 17.99 -11.22 -15.54
C MET A 142 16.61 -10.84 -16.08
N SER A 143 15.80 -11.88 -16.37
CA SER A 143 14.41 -11.65 -16.78
C SER A 143 13.61 -10.90 -15.71
N ALA A 144 12.61 -10.12 -16.14
CA ALA A 144 11.69 -9.44 -15.21
C ALA A 144 11.01 -10.42 -14.23
N ILE A 145 10.69 -11.63 -14.72
CA ILE A 145 10.06 -12.70 -13.92
C ILE A 145 11.00 -13.16 -12.83
N ASP A 146 12.28 -13.43 -13.15
CA ASP A 146 13.24 -13.94 -12.17
C ASP A 146 13.61 -12.85 -11.13
N ARG A 147 13.72 -11.60 -11.54
CA ARG A 147 13.90 -10.47 -10.60
C ARG A 147 12.71 -10.34 -9.65
N ALA A 148 11.48 -10.36 -10.17
CA ALA A 148 10.26 -10.30 -9.35
C ALA A 148 10.14 -11.50 -8.41
N SER A 149 10.45 -12.71 -8.90
CA SER A 149 10.48 -13.95 -8.13
C SER A 149 11.50 -13.85 -6.98
N ARG A 150 12.72 -13.39 -7.26
CA ARG A 150 13.75 -13.13 -6.24
C ARG A 150 13.25 -12.19 -5.14
N ILE A 151 12.62 -11.06 -5.50
CA ILE A 151 12.13 -10.07 -4.54
C ILE A 151 11.07 -10.69 -3.62
N ILE A 152 10.09 -11.40 -4.20
CA ILE A 152 9.04 -12.07 -3.42
C ILE A 152 9.66 -13.13 -2.51
N TYR A 153 10.55 -13.98 -3.05
CA TYR A 153 11.23 -15.01 -2.29
C TYR A 153 11.99 -14.44 -1.09
N LEU A 154 12.86 -13.44 -1.32
CA LEU A 154 13.62 -12.80 -0.26
C LEU A 154 12.71 -12.17 0.79
N ASN A 155 11.63 -11.50 0.38
CA ASN A 155 10.65 -10.91 1.28
C ASN A 155 9.92 -11.95 2.16
N LYS A 156 9.66 -13.14 1.62
CA LYS A 156 8.99 -14.23 2.36
C LYS A 156 9.92 -14.98 3.29
N THR A 157 11.22 -15.00 3.02
CA THR A 157 12.20 -15.84 3.72
C THR A 157 13.20 -15.06 4.56
N CYS A 158 13.33 -13.74 4.38
CA CYS A 158 14.22 -12.91 5.20
C CYS A 158 13.62 -12.63 6.59
N TYR A 159 14.48 -12.26 7.52
CA TYR A 159 14.13 -11.92 8.90
C TYR A 159 13.06 -10.82 8.94
N ASN A 160 11.95 -11.10 9.61
CA ASN A 160 10.76 -10.25 9.73
C ASN A 160 10.10 -9.84 8.41
N GLY A 161 10.49 -10.40 7.26
CA GLY A 161 10.01 -9.97 5.94
C GLY A 161 10.42 -8.53 5.62
N LEU A 162 11.54 -8.06 6.14
CA LEU A 162 11.99 -6.69 6.02
C LEU A 162 12.80 -6.52 4.73
N PHE A 163 12.21 -5.92 3.70
CA PHE A 163 12.97 -5.48 2.53
C PHE A 163 13.86 -4.31 2.93
N ARG A 164 15.17 -4.52 2.89
CA ARG A 164 16.19 -3.53 3.24
C ARG A 164 17.36 -3.64 2.30
N VAL A 165 17.90 -2.51 1.87
CA VAL A 165 19.10 -2.40 1.05
C VAL A 165 20.21 -1.65 1.79
N ASN A 166 21.47 -1.90 1.41
CA ASN A 166 22.63 -1.14 1.87
C ASN A 166 22.79 0.16 1.06
N SER A 167 23.88 0.89 1.31
CA SER A 167 24.20 2.14 0.58
C SER A 167 24.45 1.95 -0.92
N SER A 168 24.79 0.73 -1.35
CA SER A 168 24.96 0.35 -2.76
C SER A 168 23.64 -0.08 -3.43
N GLY A 169 22.51 -0.02 -2.72
CA GLY A 169 21.22 -0.46 -3.22
C GLY A 169 21.06 -1.99 -3.28
N GLU A 170 21.88 -2.74 -2.55
CA GLU A 170 21.87 -4.20 -2.54
C GLU A 170 21.07 -4.73 -1.34
N PHE A 171 20.27 -5.78 -1.57
CA PHE A 171 19.48 -6.40 -0.50
C PHE A 171 20.38 -6.94 0.63
N ASN A 172 20.08 -6.57 1.89
CA ASN A 172 20.95 -6.88 3.02
C ASN A 172 20.26 -7.45 4.26
N SER A 173 18.99 -7.82 4.20
CA SER A 173 18.34 -8.52 5.30
C SER A 173 18.86 -9.96 5.43
N PRO A 174 19.02 -10.50 6.66
CA PRO A 174 19.47 -11.87 6.87
C PRO A 174 18.34 -12.88 6.66
N PHE A 175 18.69 -14.14 6.54
CA PHE A 175 17.74 -15.26 6.50
C PHE A 175 16.89 -15.34 7.78
N GLY A 176 15.60 -15.63 7.63
CA GLY A 176 14.60 -15.56 8.71
C GLY A 176 14.38 -16.85 9.48
N TYR A 177 14.96 -17.98 9.04
CA TYR A 177 14.83 -19.31 9.66
C TYR A 177 13.38 -19.77 9.89
N TYR A 178 12.45 -19.38 9.00
CA TYR A 178 11.06 -19.86 9.06
C TYR A 178 10.97 -21.33 8.66
N LYS A 179 10.20 -22.14 9.41
CA LYS A 179 10.02 -23.58 9.09
C LYS A 179 9.31 -23.79 7.77
N ASN A 180 8.20 -23.05 7.56
CA ASN A 180 7.35 -23.19 6.37
C ASN A 180 6.93 -21.78 5.89
N PRO A 181 7.83 -21.01 5.25
CA PRO A 181 7.46 -19.72 4.70
C PRO A 181 6.51 -19.91 3.52
N ASN A 182 5.44 -19.11 3.45
CA ASN A 182 4.54 -19.14 2.31
C ASN A 182 5.16 -18.38 1.12
N ILE A 183 6.13 -19.01 0.46
CA ILE A 183 6.84 -18.46 -0.69
C ILE A 183 5.87 -18.31 -1.86
N VAL A 184 5.10 -19.36 -2.16
CA VAL A 184 4.16 -19.41 -3.28
C VAL A 184 2.73 -19.33 -2.74
N ASN A 185 2.13 -18.17 -2.80
CA ASN A 185 0.70 -18.01 -2.53
C ASN A 185 -0.06 -17.81 -3.86
N ALA A 186 -0.15 -18.91 -4.65
CA ALA A 186 -0.72 -18.87 -6.00
C ALA A 186 -2.15 -18.29 -6.03
N SER A 187 -2.98 -18.60 -5.05
CA SER A 187 -4.36 -18.07 -4.98
C SER A 187 -4.40 -16.56 -4.82
N VAL A 188 -3.54 -15.99 -3.98
CA VAL A 188 -3.41 -14.53 -3.80
C VAL A 188 -2.80 -13.89 -5.05
N LEU A 189 -1.72 -14.46 -5.61
CA LEU A 189 -1.09 -13.95 -6.83
C LEU A 189 -2.09 -13.85 -7.98
N ARG A 190 -2.85 -14.92 -8.25
CA ARG A 190 -3.89 -14.93 -9.28
C ARG A 190 -5.03 -13.95 -9.00
N ALA A 191 -5.43 -13.81 -7.74
CA ALA A 191 -6.47 -12.87 -7.36
C ALA A 191 -6.03 -11.41 -7.57
N VAL A 192 -4.78 -11.09 -7.21
CA VAL A 192 -4.18 -9.75 -7.43
C VAL A 192 -4.00 -9.50 -8.91
N SER A 193 -3.46 -10.45 -9.68
CA SER A 193 -3.35 -10.35 -11.14
C SER A 193 -4.70 -10.06 -11.78
N LYS A 194 -5.74 -10.83 -11.45
CA LYS A 194 -7.09 -10.61 -11.95
C LYS A 194 -7.63 -9.24 -11.57
N TYR A 195 -7.36 -8.74 -10.37
CA TYR A 195 -7.76 -7.41 -9.96
C TYR A 195 -7.06 -6.33 -10.80
N LEU A 196 -5.75 -6.43 -10.97
CA LEU A 196 -4.95 -5.45 -11.72
C LEU A 196 -5.31 -5.42 -13.21
N THR A 197 -5.63 -6.58 -13.82
CA THR A 197 -5.98 -6.69 -15.25
C THR A 197 -7.44 -6.35 -15.54
N ALA A 198 -8.37 -6.73 -14.66
CA ALA A 198 -9.81 -6.52 -14.88
C ALA A 198 -10.28 -5.09 -14.59
N ASN A 199 -9.44 -4.27 -13.96
CA ASN A 199 -9.74 -2.89 -13.60
C ASN A 199 -8.75 -1.94 -14.26
N HIS A 200 -9.12 -0.66 -14.34
CA HIS A 200 -8.24 0.38 -14.90
C HIS A 200 -7.20 0.81 -13.85
N VAL A 201 -6.26 -0.10 -13.53
CA VAL A 201 -5.16 0.17 -12.59
C VAL A 201 -3.90 0.48 -13.40
N GLN A 202 -3.48 1.74 -13.34
CA GLN A 202 -2.24 2.23 -13.96
C GLN A 202 -1.12 2.12 -12.94
N LEU A 203 -0.02 1.45 -13.32
CA LEU A 203 1.18 1.26 -12.50
C LEU A 203 2.26 2.21 -13.01
N PHE A 204 2.84 3.02 -12.13
CA PHE A 204 3.90 3.95 -12.45
C PHE A 204 5.12 3.74 -11.54
N HIS A 205 6.28 4.11 -12.05
CA HIS A 205 7.53 4.18 -11.33
C HIS A 205 8.19 5.53 -11.64
N MET A 206 7.82 6.55 -10.88
CA MET A 206 8.31 7.90 -11.08
C MET A 206 8.25 8.71 -9.77
N ASP A 207 8.74 9.93 -9.77
CA ASP A 207 8.61 10.84 -8.64
C ASP A 207 7.13 11.12 -8.32
N PHE A 208 6.79 11.22 -7.03
CA PHE A 208 5.40 11.43 -6.58
C PHE A 208 4.78 12.70 -7.15
N GLU A 209 5.57 13.76 -7.34
CA GLU A 209 5.07 15.03 -7.88
C GLU A 209 4.61 14.87 -9.33
N GLU A 210 5.33 14.09 -10.15
CA GLU A 210 4.96 13.81 -11.53
C GLU A 210 3.64 13.06 -11.62
N VAL A 211 3.42 12.09 -10.73
CA VAL A 211 2.15 11.37 -10.61
C VAL A 211 1.03 12.31 -10.18
N LEU A 212 1.27 13.13 -9.15
CA LEU A 212 0.25 14.03 -8.61
C LEU A 212 -0.17 15.11 -9.61
N ARG A 213 0.70 15.51 -10.53
CA ARG A 213 0.34 16.42 -11.64
C ARG A 213 -0.69 15.81 -12.59
N GLN A 214 -0.69 14.49 -12.78
CA GLN A 214 -1.56 13.76 -13.69
C GLN A 214 -2.94 13.43 -13.09
N VAL A 215 -3.11 13.57 -11.78
CA VAL A 215 -4.36 13.21 -11.09
C VAL A 215 -5.51 14.09 -11.57
N PRO A 216 -6.63 13.53 -12.07
CA PRO A 216 -7.74 14.31 -12.60
C PRO A 216 -8.56 14.96 -11.49
N ARG A 217 -9.26 16.05 -11.83
CA ARG A 217 -10.23 16.72 -10.94
C ARG A 217 -11.28 15.72 -10.43
N GLY A 218 -11.62 15.81 -9.15
CA GLY A 218 -12.61 14.94 -8.50
C GLY A 218 -12.07 13.57 -8.08
N ALA A 219 -10.80 13.28 -8.35
CA ALA A 219 -10.14 12.11 -7.80
C ALA A 219 -9.96 12.20 -6.28
N PHE A 220 -9.62 11.06 -5.69
CA PHE A 220 -9.18 10.95 -4.30
C PHE A 220 -7.77 10.38 -4.25
N VAL A 221 -6.89 11.04 -3.53
CA VAL A 221 -5.49 10.67 -3.35
C VAL A 221 -5.27 10.21 -1.91
N TYR A 222 -4.71 9.02 -1.72
CA TYR A 222 -4.18 8.58 -0.44
C TYR A 222 -2.66 8.73 -0.46
N LEU A 223 -2.11 9.45 0.51
CA LEU A 223 -0.70 9.79 0.63
C LEU A 223 -0.11 9.13 1.88
N ASP A 224 0.84 8.25 1.68
CA ASP A 224 1.57 7.54 2.73
C ASP A 224 3.09 7.68 2.53
N PRO A 225 3.62 8.91 2.63
CA PRO A 225 5.04 9.16 2.45
C PRO A 225 5.87 8.52 3.57
N PRO A 226 7.18 8.37 3.43
CA PRO A 226 8.06 8.14 4.56
C PRO A 226 7.81 9.20 5.64
N TYR A 227 7.62 8.75 6.89
CA TYR A 227 7.20 9.61 7.99
C TYR A 227 8.34 10.51 8.51
N ASP A 228 7.99 11.72 8.97
CA ASP A 228 8.92 12.57 9.72
C ASP A 228 9.36 11.85 11.00
N PRO A 229 10.67 11.74 11.28
CA PRO A 229 11.16 11.01 12.43
C PRO A 229 10.77 11.68 13.76
N VAL A 230 10.22 10.89 14.69
CA VAL A 230 9.79 11.38 16.02
C VAL A 230 10.96 11.63 16.97
N SER A 231 12.20 11.22 16.63
CA SER A 231 13.43 11.47 17.39
C SER A 231 14.65 11.40 16.47
N ASP A 232 15.76 12.05 16.87
CA ASP A 232 17.00 12.05 16.12
C ASP A 232 17.60 10.65 15.94
N THR A 233 17.36 9.73 16.87
CA THR A 233 17.75 8.33 16.76
C THR A 233 16.89 7.54 15.77
N ALA A 234 15.68 7.96 15.49
CA ALA A 234 14.80 7.35 14.48
C ALA A 234 15.20 7.75 13.05
N SER A 235 15.94 8.83 12.87
CA SER A 235 16.46 9.28 11.57
C SER A 235 17.56 8.37 10.99
N PHE A 236 18.20 7.52 11.82
CA PHE A 236 19.26 6.58 11.41
C PHE A 236 18.74 5.26 10.81
N THR A 237 17.46 4.99 10.86
CA THR A 237 16.90 3.80 10.19
C THR A 237 16.90 4.03 8.68
N GLY A 238 17.74 3.29 7.98
CA GLY A 238 18.11 3.24 6.54
C GLY A 238 17.19 3.75 5.43
N TYR A 239 16.03 4.32 5.75
CA TYR A 239 15.12 4.99 4.83
C TYR A 239 15.55 6.44 4.51
N ASN A 240 16.42 7.05 5.33
CA ASN A 240 16.80 8.47 5.21
C ASN A 240 18.11 8.72 4.47
N ARG A 241 18.78 7.70 3.92
CA ARG A 241 19.94 7.93 3.06
C ARG A 241 19.48 8.26 1.63
N GLY A 242 19.31 9.55 1.38
CA GLY A 242 19.01 10.11 0.05
C GLY A 242 17.53 10.25 -0.25
N GLY A 243 16.65 10.18 0.80
CA GLY A 243 15.33 9.99 0.43
C GLY A 243 14.34 11.06 0.84
N PHE A 244 13.64 10.92 1.93
CA PHE A 244 12.45 11.72 2.20
C PHE A 244 12.62 12.53 3.50
N GLY A 245 13.38 13.62 3.42
CA GLY A 245 13.62 14.55 4.51
C GLY A 245 12.51 15.60 4.65
N ARG A 246 12.76 16.63 5.48
CA ARG A 246 11.80 17.72 5.68
C ARG A 246 11.57 18.55 4.41
N GLU A 247 12.58 18.72 3.59
CA GLU A 247 12.45 19.38 2.27
C GLU A 247 11.44 18.62 1.39
N GLU A 248 11.49 17.29 1.39
CA GLU A 248 10.54 16.47 0.66
C GLU A 248 9.11 16.53 1.27
N GLN A 249 9.01 16.65 2.61
CA GLN A 249 7.71 16.89 3.26
C GLN A 249 7.10 18.24 2.84
N GLU A 250 7.92 19.29 2.74
CA GLU A 250 7.51 20.60 2.28
C GLU A 250 7.12 20.58 0.80
N ARG A 251 7.88 19.87 -0.05
CA ARG A 251 7.56 19.66 -1.46
C ARG A 251 6.22 18.91 -1.61
N LEU A 252 5.99 17.89 -0.80
CA LEU A 252 4.72 17.15 -0.78
C LEU A 252 3.55 18.05 -0.33
N LYS A 253 3.77 18.90 0.68
CA LYS A 253 2.76 19.88 1.11
C LYS A 253 2.39 20.82 -0.03
N HIS A 254 3.36 21.29 -0.80
CA HIS A 254 3.12 22.13 -1.97
C HIS A 254 2.26 21.41 -3.02
N CYS A 255 2.52 20.12 -3.24
CA CYS A 255 1.66 19.28 -4.08
C CYS A 255 0.24 19.17 -3.53
N CYS A 256 0.06 19.03 -2.21
CA CYS A 256 -1.25 18.99 -1.55
C CYS A 256 -2.04 20.29 -1.76
N ASP A 257 -1.37 21.43 -1.72
CA ASP A 257 -1.98 22.73 -2.03
C ASP A 257 -2.45 22.80 -3.49
N GLY A 258 -1.61 22.31 -4.41
CA GLY A 258 -1.95 22.19 -5.82
C GLY A 258 -3.13 21.23 -6.09
N LEU A 259 -3.21 20.11 -5.39
CA LEU A 259 -4.36 19.20 -5.44
C LEU A 259 -5.63 19.90 -4.97
N THR A 260 -5.54 20.62 -3.85
CA THR A 260 -6.66 21.37 -3.27
C THR A 260 -7.19 22.44 -4.23
N ALA A 261 -6.29 23.22 -4.82
CA ALA A 261 -6.63 24.25 -5.82
C ALA A 261 -7.35 23.66 -7.05
N ARG A 262 -7.00 22.42 -7.44
CA ARG A 262 -7.62 21.70 -8.56
C ARG A 262 -8.91 20.97 -8.17
N GLY A 263 -9.35 21.02 -6.91
CA GLY A 263 -10.54 20.32 -6.41
C GLY A 263 -10.34 18.80 -6.32
N VAL A 264 -9.11 18.34 -6.12
CA VAL A 264 -8.75 16.95 -5.83
C VAL A 264 -8.72 16.77 -4.32
N ARG A 265 -9.36 15.71 -3.82
CA ARG A 265 -9.40 15.39 -2.40
C ARG A 265 -8.24 14.51 -2.02
N PHE A 266 -7.61 14.76 -0.89
CA PHE A 266 -6.56 13.89 -0.37
C PHE A 266 -6.74 13.54 1.10
N LEU A 267 -6.23 12.37 1.49
CA LEU A 267 -6.00 11.93 2.86
C LEU A 267 -4.53 11.53 2.98
N LEU A 268 -3.81 12.16 3.89
CA LEU A 268 -2.39 11.92 4.13
C LEU A 268 -2.19 11.36 5.54
N SER A 269 -1.37 10.33 5.67
CA SER A 269 -0.90 9.80 6.95
C SER A 269 0.55 10.20 7.23
N ASN A 270 0.87 10.56 8.47
CA ASN A 270 2.23 10.88 8.91
C ASN A 270 2.38 10.71 10.43
N SER A 271 3.60 10.89 10.95
CA SER A 271 3.85 10.99 12.38
C SER A 271 3.27 12.28 12.98
N SER A 272 2.88 12.23 14.26
CA SER A 272 2.33 13.39 15.00
C SER A 272 3.45 14.30 15.53
N THR A 273 4.41 14.72 14.68
CA THR A 273 5.46 15.68 15.07
C THR A 273 4.95 17.12 14.97
N LEU A 274 5.53 18.03 15.78
CA LEU A 274 5.22 19.45 15.69
C LEU A 274 5.48 20.01 14.29
N PHE A 275 6.53 19.52 13.61
CA PHE A 275 6.84 19.92 12.25
C PHE A 275 5.67 19.60 11.29
N ILE A 276 5.17 18.36 11.30
CA ILE A 276 4.05 17.95 10.43
C ILE A 276 2.77 18.69 10.79
N GLN A 277 2.45 18.83 12.09
CA GLN A 277 1.26 19.56 12.52
C GLN A 277 1.28 21.02 12.07
N ASN A 278 2.41 21.71 12.20
CA ASN A 278 2.58 23.09 11.75
C ASN A 278 2.53 23.20 10.22
N LEU A 279 3.20 22.28 9.51
CA LEU A 279 3.25 22.27 8.05
C LEU A 279 1.84 22.16 7.43
N TYR A 280 0.95 21.38 8.05
CA TYR A 280 -0.39 21.12 7.58
C TYR A 280 -1.49 21.85 8.38
N ALA A 281 -1.15 22.88 9.17
CA ALA A 281 -2.12 23.61 10.03
C ALA A 281 -3.32 24.21 9.27
N GLY A 282 -3.20 24.44 7.95
CA GLY A 282 -4.31 24.91 7.10
C GLY A 282 -5.32 23.84 6.68
N TYR A 283 -5.12 22.58 7.08
CA TYR A 283 -5.96 21.44 6.76
C TYR A 283 -6.60 20.84 8.02
N THR A 284 -7.53 19.90 7.84
CA THR A 284 -8.04 19.11 8.98
C THR A 284 -6.99 18.08 9.39
N VAL A 285 -6.42 18.24 10.58
CA VAL A 285 -5.43 17.32 11.17
C VAL A 285 -6.08 16.58 12.32
N GLU A 286 -6.12 15.24 12.25
CA GLU A 286 -6.72 14.38 13.27
C GLU A 286 -5.67 13.39 13.78
N THR A 287 -5.45 13.33 15.09
CA THR A 287 -4.58 12.34 15.71
C THR A 287 -5.30 11.00 15.81
N VAL A 288 -4.62 9.92 15.41
CA VAL A 288 -5.09 8.54 15.51
C VAL A 288 -4.05 7.68 16.22
N HIS A 289 -4.50 6.63 16.89
CA HIS A 289 -3.61 5.76 17.66
C HIS A 289 -3.37 4.45 16.90
N ALA A 290 -2.15 4.24 16.41
CA ALA A 290 -1.73 2.97 15.82
C ALA A 290 -1.03 2.09 16.85
N LYS A 291 -1.38 0.79 16.92
CA LYS A 291 -0.66 -0.17 17.75
C LYS A 291 0.63 -0.58 17.05
N ARG A 292 1.80 -0.30 17.59
CA ARG A 292 3.06 -0.85 17.06
C ARG A 292 3.12 -2.36 17.31
N ALA A 293 3.07 -3.15 16.25
CA ALA A 293 3.17 -4.62 16.34
C ALA A 293 4.60 -5.14 16.58
N VAL A 294 5.64 -4.33 16.31
CA VAL A 294 7.05 -4.75 16.38
C VAL A 294 7.89 -3.63 16.98
N ASN A 295 8.36 -3.87 18.22
CA ASN A 295 9.52 -3.19 18.79
C ASN A 295 10.39 -4.27 19.45
N SER A 296 11.70 -4.21 19.26
CA SER A 296 12.66 -5.09 19.93
C SER A 296 12.62 -4.95 21.45
N ASP A 297 12.21 -3.79 21.96
CA ASP A 297 12.00 -3.51 23.38
C ASP A 297 10.51 -3.59 23.72
N ALA A 298 10.14 -4.59 24.53
CA ALA A 298 8.77 -4.84 24.95
C ALA A 298 8.15 -3.68 25.75
N SER A 299 8.96 -2.93 26.49
CA SER A 299 8.54 -1.77 27.29
C SER A 299 8.16 -0.54 26.45
N LYS A 300 8.61 -0.51 25.20
CA LYS A 300 8.33 0.56 24.22
C LYS A 300 7.24 0.19 23.20
N ARG A 301 6.45 -0.87 23.47
CA ARG A 301 5.26 -1.26 22.69
C ARG A 301 4.05 -0.43 23.13
N GLY A 302 4.11 0.89 22.90
CA GLY A 302 3.00 1.81 23.16
C GLY A 302 2.21 2.13 21.89
N ALA A 303 1.02 2.72 22.06
CA ALA A 303 0.32 3.36 20.96
C ALA A 303 1.21 4.51 20.41
N VAL A 304 1.42 4.54 19.11
CA VAL A 304 2.12 5.65 18.46
C VAL A 304 1.06 6.56 17.87
N GLU A 305 1.19 7.83 18.20
CA GLU A 305 0.33 8.84 17.62
C GLU A 305 0.76 9.09 16.17
N GLU A 306 -0.20 8.86 15.28
CA GLU A 306 -0.10 9.22 13.88
C GLU A 306 -1.13 10.31 13.59
N VAL A 307 -0.94 11.08 12.55
CA VAL A 307 -1.93 12.06 12.10
C VAL A 307 -2.51 11.64 10.75
N LEU A 308 -3.81 11.85 10.60
CA LEU A 308 -4.53 11.80 9.35
C LEU A 308 -4.93 13.23 8.95
N ILE A 309 -4.48 13.66 7.77
CA ILE A 309 -4.60 15.03 7.28
C ILE A 309 -5.43 15.03 6.01
N ARG A 310 -6.45 15.90 5.92
CA ARG A 310 -7.35 15.95 4.76
C ARG A 310 -7.81 17.38 4.43
N ASN A 311 -8.15 17.59 3.15
CA ASN A 311 -8.63 18.85 2.61
C ASN A 311 -10.15 18.91 2.36
N TYR A 312 -10.93 17.99 2.93
CA TYR A 312 -12.38 17.90 2.76
C TYR A 312 -13.09 17.59 4.08
N GLY A 313 -14.38 17.95 4.19
CA GLY A 313 -15.26 17.51 5.28
C GLY A 313 -15.75 16.06 5.10
N THR A 314 -16.11 15.40 6.19
CA THR A 314 -16.74 14.05 6.22
C THR A 314 -18.24 14.13 5.96
#